data_b19777e1229c174fb90d8a261e54c5ea
#
_entry.id   b19777e1229c174fb90d8a261e54c5ea
#
_cell.length_a   1.000
_cell.length_b   1.000
_cell.length_c   1.000
_cell.angle_alpha   90.00
_cell.angle_beta   90.00
_cell.angle_gamma   90.00
#
_symmetry.space_group_name_H-M   'P 1'
#
loop_
_entity.id
_entity.type
_entity.pdbx_description
1 polymer ?
#
loop_
_entity_poly.entity_id
_entity_poly.type
_entity_poly.pdbx_seq_one_letter_code
_entity_poly.pdbx_strand_id
1 'polypeptide(L)'
;MIPHPGASVQVLSRHVRLCAFDGSKVLSNIHTVRATWQPKKPKTWAFSPQVTGILPCLLSGDCFIRSNSSSPDLGILFELGISYIRNSTGDRGELSCGWAFLKLFDASGAPIPARTYELFLNGGTPYEKGVEVDPSVSRRAHSSVFHQMLTMRRQPQLLVKLRSLNQRSRNILSFLPETLVGSMCCSHLLVFYRQILGDALLKDRTNSQNTELISHPMLASFPQLLEQPEVMDALRSSWAEKESTLKRSEKRDRELLKASFLLVYHDRVLPLLHSTLLPPFRWAEEETEAARWKIIADFLKQTQENQGALQALLSKDGVHEPFDLSEQAYDFLGAGRRSPS
;
A
#
# COMPACT_ATOMS: atom_id res chain seq x y z
N MET A 1 -4.75 -16.75 18.36
CA MET A 1 -5.23 -18.15 18.11
C MET A 1 -6.14 -18.08 16.90
N ILE A 2 -5.90 -18.89 15.89
CA ILE A 2 -6.79 -18.96 14.71
C ILE A 2 -8.09 -19.60 15.22
N PRO A 3 -9.28 -19.03 14.95
CA PRO A 3 -10.54 -19.62 15.37
C PRO A 3 -10.62 -21.07 14.86
N HIS A 4 -11.03 -21.97 15.75
CA HIS A 4 -11.26 -23.36 15.35
C HIS A 4 -12.32 -23.46 14.25
N PRO A 5 -12.23 -24.43 13.32
CA PRO A 5 -13.31 -24.78 12.41
C PRO A 5 -14.51 -25.28 13.23
N GLY A 6 -15.43 -24.45 13.57
CA GLY A 6 -16.56 -24.68 14.49
C GLY A 6 -16.86 -23.47 15.35
N ALA A 7 -15.94 -22.48 15.41
CA ALA A 7 -16.32 -21.16 15.85
C ALA A 7 -17.33 -20.60 14.84
N SER A 8 -18.41 -19.97 15.32
CA SER A 8 -19.47 -19.35 14.52
C SER A 8 -18.96 -18.11 13.74
N VAL A 9 -17.76 -18.20 13.18
CA VAL A 9 -17.11 -17.12 12.43
C VAL A 9 -16.61 -17.63 11.08
N GLN A 10 -16.87 -16.84 10.05
CA GLN A 10 -16.32 -17.03 8.72
C GLN A 10 -15.10 -16.12 8.55
N VAL A 11 -13.92 -16.68 8.24
CA VAL A 11 -12.73 -15.90 7.97
C VAL A 11 -12.78 -15.35 6.55
N LEU A 12 -12.77 -14.04 6.42
CA LEU A 12 -12.82 -13.32 5.15
C LEU A 12 -11.41 -13.15 4.55
N SER A 13 -10.44 -12.72 5.36
CA SER A 13 -9.06 -12.56 4.91
C SER A 13 -8.06 -12.90 6.02
N ARG A 14 -6.85 -13.17 5.61
CA ARG A 14 -5.68 -13.37 6.45
C ARG A 14 -4.61 -12.39 6.01
N HIS A 15 -3.93 -11.77 6.96
CA HIS A 15 -2.93 -10.75 6.64
C HIS A 15 -1.81 -10.70 7.67
N VAL A 16 -0.71 -10.07 7.31
CA VAL A 16 0.33 -9.63 8.22
C VAL A 16 0.43 -8.10 8.13
N ARG A 17 0.50 -7.46 9.29
CA ARG A 17 0.86 -6.05 9.43
C ARG A 17 2.29 -5.98 9.89
N LEU A 18 3.07 -5.09 9.30
CA LEU A 18 4.46 -4.90 9.66
C LEU A 18 4.81 -3.41 9.76
N CYS A 19 5.66 -3.08 10.73
CA CYS A 19 6.13 -1.73 10.96
C CYS A 19 7.53 -1.72 11.60
N ALA A 20 8.23 -0.60 11.51
CA ALA A 20 9.41 -0.35 12.33
C ALA A 20 8.97 -0.15 13.79
N PHE A 21 9.69 -0.77 14.71
CA PHE A 21 9.34 -0.81 16.12
C PHE A 21 10.61 -0.84 16.99
N ASP A 22 10.60 -0.15 18.12
CA ASP A 22 11.74 -0.08 19.05
C ASP A 22 11.59 -0.94 20.31
N GLY A 23 10.59 -1.82 20.31
CA GLY A 23 10.25 -2.61 21.49
C GLY A 23 9.20 -1.97 22.40
N SER A 24 8.91 -0.67 22.23
CA SER A 24 7.93 0.09 23.03
C SER A 24 6.90 0.82 22.19
N LYS A 25 7.29 1.34 21.02
CA LYS A 25 6.43 2.15 20.15
C LYS A 25 6.66 1.88 18.67
N VAL A 26 5.61 2.11 17.89
CA VAL A 26 5.67 2.10 16.43
C VAL A 26 6.41 3.34 15.93
N LEU A 27 7.39 3.15 15.07
CA LEU A 27 8.25 4.21 14.53
C LEU A 27 7.90 4.60 13.10
N SER A 28 7.18 3.76 12.36
CA SER A 28 6.85 3.96 10.95
C SER A 28 5.35 3.87 10.70
N ASN A 29 4.95 4.03 9.44
CA ASN A 29 3.65 3.56 8.99
C ASN A 29 3.52 2.04 9.18
N ILE A 30 2.27 1.57 9.25
CA ILE A 30 1.94 0.15 9.26
C ILE A 30 1.64 -0.28 7.82
N HIS A 31 2.37 -1.28 7.35
CA HIS A 31 2.16 -1.86 6.03
C HIS A 31 1.46 -3.23 6.15
N THR A 32 0.43 -3.43 5.35
CA THR A 32 -0.38 -4.66 5.39
C THR A 32 -0.17 -5.49 4.13
N VAL A 33 0.09 -6.79 4.32
CA VAL A 33 0.19 -7.76 3.23
C VAL A 33 -0.85 -8.85 3.45
N ARG A 34 -1.71 -9.10 2.46
CA ARG A 34 -2.72 -10.15 2.50
C ARG A 34 -2.06 -11.50 2.20
N ALA A 35 -2.36 -12.50 3.00
CA ALA A 35 -1.94 -13.88 2.76
C ALA A 35 -2.87 -14.58 1.78
N THR A 36 -2.32 -15.49 0.99
CA THR A 36 -3.10 -16.54 0.34
C THR A 36 -3.17 -17.75 1.24
N TRP A 37 -4.32 -18.41 1.23
CA TRP A 37 -4.58 -19.60 2.00
C TRP A 37 -5.28 -20.65 1.15
N GLN A 38 -4.91 -21.92 1.36
CA GLN A 38 -5.49 -23.04 0.63
C GLN A 38 -6.11 -24.03 1.62
N PRO A 39 -7.35 -24.51 1.40
CA PRO A 39 -7.98 -25.52 2.25
C PRO A 39 -7.16 -26.80 2.38
N LYS A 40 -6.41 -27.18 1.33
CA LYS A 40 -5.53 -28.36 1.34
C LYS A 40 -4.31 -28.20 2.26
N LYS A 41 -3.93 -26.98 2.62
CA LYS A 41 -2.83 -26.65 3.53
C LYS A 41 -3.31 -25.67 4.62
N PRO A 42 -4.25 -26.08 5.48
CA PRO A 42 -4.98 -25.18 6.38
C PRO A 42 -4.08 -24.49 7.42
N LYS A 43 -2.91 -25.04 7.69
CA LYS A 43 -1.95 -24.51 8.67
C LYS A 43 -0.91 -23.56 8.07
N THR A 44 -1.00 -23.26 6.77
CA THR A 44 0.01 -22.46 6.06
C THR A 44 -0.63 -21.23 5.44
N TRP A 45 -0.08 -20.07 5.77
CA TRP A 45 -0.35 -18.80 5.08
C TRP A 45 0.85 -18.49 4.21
N ALA A 46 0.61 -18.09 2.97
CA ALA A 46 1.66 -17.69 2.04
C ALA A 46 1.53 -16.21 1.70
N PHE A 47 2.63 -15.50 1.86
CA PHE A 47 2.80 -14.12 1.42
C PHE A 47 3.70 -14.13 0.18
N SER A 48 3.35 -13.49 -0.88
CA SER A 48 3.96 -13.63 -2.22
C SER A 48 3.69 -15.00 -2.89
N PRO A 49 2.43 -15.31 -3.14
CA PRO A 49 2.09 -16.53 -3.87
C PRO A 49 2.69 -16.47 -5.28
N GLN A 50 3.02 -17.66 -5.80
CA GLN A 50 3.33 -17.77 -7.23
C GLN A 50 2.04 -17.61 -8.03
N VAL A 51 1.97 -16.58 -8.85
CA VAL A 51 0.84 -16.29 -9.73
C VAL A 51 1.33 -16.18 -11.16
N THR A 52 0.45 -16.46 -12.12
CA THR A 52 0.70 -16.15 -13.52
C THR A 52 0.48 -14.65 -13.73
N GLY A 53 1.51 -13.93 -14.14
CA GLY A 53 1.46 -12.49 -14.36
C GLY A 53 2.01 -11.66 -13.19
N ILE A 54 1.62 -10.37 -13.14
CA ILE A 54 2.10 -9.44 -12.13
C ILE A 54 1.34 -9.68 -10.82
N LEU A 55 2.09 -9.91 -9.75
CA LEU A 55 1.51 -10.08 -8.41
C LEU A 55 0.86 -8.76 -7.95
N PRO A 56 -0.42 -8.75 -7.54
CA PRO A 56 -1.03 -7.59 -6.92
C PRO A 56 -0.24 -7.08 -5.72
N CYS A 57 -0.12 -5.76 -5.56
CA CYS A 57 0.69 -5.17 -4.49
C CYS A 57 0.25 -5.61 -3.10
N LEU A 58 -1.05 -5.82 -2.91
CA LEU A 58 -1.64 -6.29 -1.66
C LEU A 58 -1.14 -7.70 -1.25
N LEU A 59 -0.77 -8.54 -2.22
CA LEU A 59 -0.29 -9.91 -2.00
C LEU A 59 1.24 -9.99 -1.98
N SER A 60 1.94 -8.88 -2.24
CA SER A 60 3.40 -8.86 -2.32
C SER A 60 4.03 -8.76 -0.94
N GLY A 61 4.59 -9.85 -0.44
CA GLY A 61 5.42 -9.87 0.75
C GLY A 61 6.87 -9.39 0.51
N ASP A 62 7.20 -8.93 -0.70
CA ASP A 62 8.47 -8.29 -0.98
C ASP A 62 8.42 -6.82 -0.56
N CYS A 63 8.78 -6.59 0.71
CA CYS A 63 8.70 -5.29 1.35
C CYS A 63 10.09 -4.72 1.61
N PHE A 64 10.18 -3.40 1.74
CA PHE A 64 11.38 -2.71 2.22
C PHE A 64 11.10 -2.03 3.54
N ILE A 65 12.13 -1.88 4.34
CA ILE A 65 12.20 -0.97 5.46
C ILE A 65 13.29 0.05 5.19
N ARG A 66 12.96 1.33 5.29
CA ARG A 66 13.90 2.44 5.19
C ARG A 66 14.04 3.08 6.56
N SER A 67 15.23 3.06 7.13
CA SER A 67 15.52 3.74 8.38
C SER A 67 16.95 4.25 8.37
N ASN A 68 17.16 5.42 8.95
CA ASN A 68 18.48 5.98 9.23
C ASN A 68 18.90 5.76 10.71
N SER A 69 18.01 5.18 11.52
CA SER A 69 18.34 4.87 12.92
C SER A 69 19.29 3.68 12.99
N SER A 70 20.34 3.83 13.76
CA SER A 70 21.25 2.75 14.15
C SER A 70 20.99 2.27 15.58
N SER A 71 19.83 2.60 16.15
CA SER A 71 19.46 2.15 17.50
C SER A 71 19.46 0.62 17.56
N PRO A 72 20.11 0.01 18.57
CA PRO A 72 20.14 -1.44 18.76
C PRO A 72 18.74 -2.03 19.05
N ASP A 73 17.79 -1.19 19.44
CA ASP A 73 16.41 -1.60 19.71
C ASP A 73 15.52 -1.56 18.47
N LEU A 74 16.00 -0.98 17.37
CA LEU A 74 15.23 -0.96 16.13
C LEU A 74 15.02 -2.37 15.58
N GLY A 75 13.78 -2.69 15.29
CA GLY A 75 13.38 -3.95 14.68
C GLY A 75 12.14 -3.81 13.82
N ILE A 76 11.67 -4.94 13.35
CA ILE A 76 10.41 -5.07 12.62
C ILE A 76 9.45 -5.85 13.50
N LEU A 77 8.30 -5.24 13.76
CA LEU A 77 7.17 -5.90 14.37
C LEU A 77 6.28 -6.48 13.28
N PHE A 78 5.90 -7.73 13.43
CA PHE A 78 4.93 -8.44 12.59
C PHE A 78 3.73 -8.82 13.44
N GLU A 79 2.54 -8.49 13.02
CA GLU A 79 1.30 -8.95 13.62
C GLU A 79 0.47 -9.68 12.56
N LEU A 80 0.16 -10.95 12.83
CA LEU A 80 -0.73 -11.74 11.99
C LEU A 80 -2.16 -11.53 12.42
N GLY A 81 -3.02 -11.24 11.47
CA GLY A 81 -4.44 -10.96 11.72
C GLY A 81 -5.35 -11.70 10.76
N ILE A 82 -6.59 -11.79 11.16
CA ILE A 82 -7.70 -12.21 10.30
C ILE A 82 -8.81 -11.17 10.35
N SER A 83 -9.46 -10.97 9.21
CA SER A 83 -10.77 -10.33 9.16
C SER A 83 -11.83 -11.42 9.10
N TYR A 84 -12.91 -11.28 9.84
CA TYR A 84 -13.95 -12.28 9.93
C TYR A 84 -15.35 -11.66 9.97
N ILE A 85 -16.35 -12.49 9.71
CA ILE A 85 -17.74 -12.19 9.95
C ILE A 85 -18.32 -13.20 10.93
N ARG A 86 -19.17 -12.75 11.88
CA ARG A 86 -19.92 -13.64 12.77
C ARG A 86 -21.15 -14.17 12.06
N ASN A 87 -21.27 -15.48 11.98
CA ASN A 87 -22.41 -16.11 11.32
C ASN A 87 -23.73 -15.82 12.01
N SER A 88 -23.71 -15.57 13.33
CA SER A 88 -24.92 -15.32 14.13
C SER A 88 -25.47 -13.90 14.00
N THR A 89 -24.60 -12.90 13.83
CA THR A 89 -25.00 -11.48 13.86
C THR A 89 -24.70 -10.75 12.56
N GLY A 90 -23.88 -11.31 11.68
CA GLY A 90 -23.37 -10.62 10.49
C GLY A 90 -22.28 -9.56 10.78
N ASP A 91 -21.89 -9.40 12.04
CA ASP A 91 -20.89 -8.41 12.44
C ASP A 91 -19.52 -8.77 11.88
N ARG A 92 -18.83 -7.76 11.35
CA ARG A 92 -17.43 -7.86 10.90
C ARG A 92 -16.50 -7.44 12.01
N GLY A 93 -15.37 -8.13 12.09
CA GLY A 93 -14.32 -7.83 13.06
C GLY A 93 -12.94 -8.24 12.58
N GLU A 94 -11.95 -7.80 13.30
CA GLU A 94 -10.56 -8.22 13.13
C GLU A 94 -10.07 -8.90 14.42
N LEU A 95 -9.20 -9.89 14.25
CA LEU A 95 -8.60 -10.62 15.35
C LEU A 95 -7.10 -10.74 15.11
N SER A 96 -6.30 -10.36 16.12
CA SER A 96 -4.87 -10.66 16.15
C SER A 96 -4.65 -12.15 16.41
N CYS A 97 -3.91 -12.80 15.53
CA CYS A 97 -3.54 -14.22 15.63
C CYS A 97 -2.17 -14.43 16.28
N GLY A 98 -1.50 -13.34 16.64
CA GLY A 98 -0.19 -13.35 17.25
C GLY A 98 0.80 -12.45 16.55
N TRP A 99 1.89 -12.17 17.22
CA TRP A 99 2.91 -11.24 16.77
C TRP A 99 4.32 -11.81 16.95
N ALA A 100 5.26 -11.27 16.19
CA ALA A 100 6.68 -11.57 16.31
C ALA A 100 7.49 -10.28 16.11
N PHE A 101 8.65 -10.23 16.76
CA PHE A 101 9.57 -9.08 16.65
C PHE A 101 10.94 -9.58 16.22
N LEU A 102 11.50 -8.93 15.21
CA LEU A 102 12.84 -9.18 14.70
C LEU A 102 13.71 -7.94 14.89
N LYS A 103 14.65 -7.97 15.83
CA LYS A 103 15.65 -6.91 15.96
C LYS A 103 16.55 -6.89 14.72
N LEU A 104 16.85 -5.69 14.21
CA LEU A 104 17.68 -5.50 13.00
C LEU A 104 19.16 -5.32 13.33
N PHE A 105 19.50 -5.09 14.58
CA PHE A 105 20.87 -4.93 15.07
C PHE A 105 21.14 -5.92 16.21
N ASP A 106 22.37 -6.39 16.29
CA ASP A 106 22.86 -7.20 17.39
C ASP A 106 23.26 -6.33 18.60
N ALA A 107 23.73 -6.97 19.65
CA ALA A 107 24.17 -6.28 20.87
C ALA A 107 25.37 -5.35 20.66
N SER A 108 26.14 -5.53 19.59
CA SER A 108 27.26 -4.64 19.21
C SER A 108 26.83 -3.47 18.33
N GLY A 109 25.53 -3.41 17.95
CA GLY A 109 25.02 -2.41 17.01
C GLY A 109 25.30 -2.73 15.54
N ALA A 110 25.76 -3.93 15.23
CA ALA A 110 25.97 -4.37 13.86
C ALA A 110 24.63 -4.90 13.26
N PRO A 111 24.35 -4.62 11.97
CA PRO A 111 23.17 -5.15 11.31
C PRO A 111 23.18 -6.67 11.27
N ILE A 112 22.03 -7.30 11.52
CA ILE A 112 21.90 -8.75 11.45
C ILE A 112 22.08 -9.26 10.01
N PRO A 113 22.58 -10.47 9.80
CA PRO A 113 22.85 -11.03 8.48
C PRO A 113 21.62 -11.15 7.59
N ALA A 114 21.81 -10.99 6.28
CA ALA A 114 20.78 -11.27 5.28
C ALA A 114 20.59 -12.77 5.11
N ARG A 115 19.60 -13.32 5.81
CA ARG A 115 19.23 -14.75 5.79
C ARG A 115 17.74 -14.92 6.10
N THR A 116 17.28 -16.16 6.13
CA THR A 116 15.93 -16.50 6.61
C THR A 116 15.93 -16.64 8.13
N TYR A 117 14.97 -16.04 8.78
CA TYR A 117 14.70 -16.09 10.21
C TYR A 117 13.37 -16.81 10.45
N GLU A 118 13.37 -17.69 11.42
CA GLU A 118 12.18 -18.38 11.92
C GLU A 118 11.76 -17.73 13.23
N LEU A 119 10.65 -17.02 13.19
CA LEU A 119 10.13 -16.27 14.34
C LEU A 119 8.94 -17.00 14.93
N PHE A 120 9.00 -17.33 16.21
CA PHE A 120 7.84 -17.87 16.92
C PHE A 120 6.83 -16.77 17.21
N LEU A 121 5.55 -17.07 17.01
CA LEU A 121 4.49 -16.12 17.29
C LEU A 121 4.17 -16.09 18.78
N ASN A 122 4.12 -14.88 19.32
CA ASN A 122 3.61 -14.58 20.64
C ASN A 122 2.09 -14.40 20.56
N GLY A 123 1.37 -14.76 21.62
CA GLY A 123 -0.06 -14.51 21.73
C GLY A 123 -0.34 -13.06 22.15
N GLY A 124 -1.58 -12.63 21.97
CA GLY A 124 -2.01 -11.26 22.27
C GLY A 124 -1.65 -10.27 21.18
N THR A 125 -1.74 -8.98 21.51
CA THR A 125 -1.35 -7.87 20.66
C THR A 125 -0.24 -7.05 21.31
N PRO A 126 0.80 -6.64 20.55
CA PRO A 126 1.89 -5.84 21.10
C PRO A 126 1.53 -4.37 21.33
N TYR A 127 0.39 -3.91 20.80
CA TYR A 127 -0.03 -2.50 20.83
C TYR A 127 -0.81 -2.13 22.10
N GLU A 128 -1.40 -3.11 22.78
CA GLU A 128 -2.19 -2.88 24.00
C GLU A 128 -1.31 -3.07 25.24
N LYS A 129 -1.10 -2.01 25.99
CA LYS A 129 -0.41 -2.10 27.28
C LYS A 129 -1.27 -2.88 28.28
N GLY A 130 -0.69 -3.88 28.92
CA GLY A 130 -1.34 -4.67 29.97
C GLY A 130 -2.19 -5.83 29.49
N VAL A 131 -2.20 -6.13 28.19
CA VAL A 131 -2.75 -7.40 27.71
C VAL A 131 -1.89 -8.54 28.22
N GLU A 132 -2.47 -9.38 29.06
CA GLU A 132 -1.78 -10.59 29.53
C GLU A 132 -1.42 -11.46 28.34
N VAL A 133 -0.15 -11.81 28.24
CA VAL A 133 0.32 -12.82 27.30
C VAL A 133 -0.47 -14.09 27.55
N ASP A 134 -1.00 -14.71 26.50
CA ASP A 134 -1.72 -15.98 26.59
C ASP A 134 -1.08 -16.87 27.67
N PRO A 135 -1.83 -17.33 28.68
CA PRO A 135 -1.32 -18.15 29.79
C PRO A 135 -0.55 -19.40 29.32
N SER A 136 -0.84 -19.87 28.10
CA SER A 136 -0.08 -20.96 27.47
C SER A 136 1.34 -20.55 27.09
N VAL A 137 1.59 -19.29 26.80
CA VAL A 137 2.92 -18.73 26.51
C VAL A 137 3.63 -18.38 27.82
N SER A 138 2.93 -17.80 28.79
CA SER A 138 3.46 -17.49 30.11
C SER A 138 3.88 -18.74 30.91
N ARG A 139 3.09 -19.81 30.85
CA ARG A 139 3.43 -21.09 31.49
C ARG A 139 4.66 -21.80 30.89
N ARG A 140 5.04 -21.47 29.66
CA ARG A 140 6.22 -22.05 28.99
C ARG A 140 7.54 -21.54 29.56
N ALA A 141 7.54 -20.30 30.05
CA ALA A 141 8.73 -19.72 30.70
C ALA A 141 9.17 -20.47 31.97
N HIS A 142 8.26 -21.24 32.58
CA HIS A 142 8.50 -21.98 33.81
C HIS A 142 8.48 -23.52 33.66
N SER A 143 8.39 -24.03 32.42
CA SER A 143 8.36 -25.49 32.17
C SER A 143 9.75 -26.06 31.86
N SER A 144 9.94 -27.37 32.11
CA SER A 144 11.22 -28.04 31.84
C SER A 144 11.63 -27.96 30.38
N VAL A 145 12.96 -27.95 30.12
CA VAL A 145 13.54 -27.83 28.78
C VAL A 145 12.96 -28.86 27.79
N PHE A 146 12.60 -30.02 28.25
CA PHE A 146 12.01 -31.10 27.43
C PHE A 146 10.56 -30.79 27.01
N HIS A 147 9.79 -30.18 27.89
CA HIS A 147 8.42 -29.73 27.59
C HIS A 147 8.41 -28.50 26.65
N GLN A 148 9.41 -27.63 26.80
CA GLN A 148 9.63 -26.52 25.89
C GLN A 148 9.94 -27.00 24.46
N MET A 149 10.82 -28.00 24.29
CA MET A 149 11.12 -28.55 22.95
C MET A 149 9.91 -29.19 22.27
N LEU A 150 9.06 -29.90 23.00
CA LEU A 150 7.86 -30.53 22.45
C LEU A 150 6.77 -29.52 22.08
N THR A 151 6.66 -28.44 22.85
CA THR A 151 5.68 -27.38 22.58
C THR A 151 6.16 -26.39 21.49
N MET A 152 7.47 -26.13 21.39
CA MET A 152 8.05 -25.31 20.31
C MET A 152 7.77 -25.89 18.92
N ARG A 153 7.81 -27.21 18.74
CA ARG A 153 7.50 -27.87 17.47
C ARG A 153 6.04 -27.68 17.00
N ARG A 154 5.14 -27.25 17.88
CA ARG A 154 3.71 -27.01 17.58
C ARG A 154 3.34 -25.54 17.51
N GLN A 155 4.29 -24.63 17.80
CA GLN A 155 4.05 -23.21 17.78
C GLN A 155 3.99 -22.71 16.32
N PRO A 156 3.03 -21.83 15.98
CA PRO A 156 3.05 -21.15 14.70
C PRO A 156 4.34 -20.33 14.56
N GLN A 157 4.91 -20.35 13.36
CA GLN A 157 6.13 -19.64 13.02
C GLN A 157 5.90 -18.74 11.82
N LEU A 158 6.57 -17.60 11.83
CA LEU A 158 6.68 -16.69 10.68
C LEU A 158 8.09 -16.82 10.09
N LEU A 159 8.17 -17.16 8.81
CA LEU A 159 9.43 -17.18 8.07
C LEU A 159 9.67 -15.82 7.43
N VAL A 160 10.72 -15.13 7.86
CA VAL A 160 11.13 -13.83 7.36
C VAL A 160 12.47 -13.94 6.67
N LYS A 161 12.52 -13.65 5.38
CA LYS A 161 13.77 -13.64 4.61
C LYS A 161 14.27 -12.21 4.43
N LEU A 162 15.35 -11.88 5.13
CA LEU A 162 16.07 -10.62 4.87
C LEU A 162 16.98 -10.77 3.65
N ARG A 163 16.99 -9.75 2.80
CA ARG A 163 17.83 -9.68 1.61
C ARG A 163 18.59 -8.37 1.57
N SER A 164 19.85 -8.44 1.17
CA SER A 164 20.62 -7.24 0.83
C SER A 164 20.11 -6.68 -0.50
N LEU A 165 19.93 -5.38 -0.54
CA LEU A 165 19.52 -4.67 -1.75
C LEU A 165 20.71 -4.45 -2.67
N ASN A 166 20.46 -4.54 -3.99
CA ASN A 166 21.43 -4.10 -4.99
C ASN A 166 21.57 -2.56 -4.97
N GLN A 167 22.63 -2.03 -5.62
CA GLN A 167 22.93 -0.60 -5.64
C GLN A 167 21.75 0.23 -6.22
N ARG A 168 21.10 -0.26 -7.28
CA ARG A 168 19.96 0.44 -7.91
C ARG A 168 18.80 0.61 -6.93
N SER A 169 18.42 -0.46 -6.24
CA SER A 169 17.33 -0.41 -5.26
C SER A 169 17.68 0.47 -4.06
N ARG A 170 18.94 0.43 -3.59
CA ARG A 170 19.40 1.32 -2.54
C ARG A 170 19.31 2.79 -2.95
N ASN A 171 19.72 3.12 -4.17
CA ASN A 171 19.63 4.48 -4.69
C ASN A 171 18.17 4.97 -4.76
N ILE A 172 17.24 4.10 -5.18
CA ILE A 172 15.80 4.44 -5.22
C ILE A 172 15.29 4.70 -3.81
N LEU A 173 15.52 3.77 -2.88
CA LEU A 173 15.03 3.90 -1.51
C LEU A 173 15.67 5.06 -0.74
N SER A 174 16.88 5.52 -1.13
CA SER A 174 17.52 6.69 -0.50
C SER A 174 16.73 7.99 -0.72
N PHE A 175 15.88 8.06 -1.75
CA PHE A 175 14.99 9.19 -1.99
C PHE A 175 13.72 9.17 -1.13
N LEU A 176 13.45 8.07 -0.43
CA LEU A 176 12.27 7.96 0.44
C LEU A 176 12.55 8.51 1.84
N PRO A 177 11.48 8.88 2.59
CA PRO A 177 11.61 9.35 3.95
C PRO A 177 12.31 8.32 4.84
N GLU A 178 12.94 8.81 5.90
CA GLU A 178 13.41 7.97 6.98
C GLU A 178 12.21 7.30 7.67
N THR A 179 12.41 6.06 8.06
CA THR A 179 11.41 5.29 8.81
C THR A 179 10.12 5.05 8.00
N LEU A 180 10.27 4.45 6.82
CA LEU A 180 9.17 4.03 5.94
C LEU A 180 9.22 2.53 5.69
N VAL A 181 8.05 1.89 5.74
CA VAL A 181 7.84 0.49 5.35
C VAL A 181 6.86 0.44 4.17
N GLY A 182 7.16 -0.35 3.16
CA GLY A 182 6.29 -0.46 2.00
C GLY A 182 6.65 -1.60 1.07
N SER A 183 5.82 -1.81 0.05
CA SER A 183 6.08 -2.81 -0.98
C SER A 183 7.16 -2.34 -1.95
N MET A 184 8.10 -3.23 -2.27
CA MET A 184 9.16 -2.95 -3.26
C MET A 184 8.59 -2.62 -4.64
N CYS A 185 7.47 -3.21 -5.03
CA CYS A 185 6.85 -2.98 -6.33
C CYS A 185 6.28 -1.56 -6.52
N CYS A 186 6.05 -0.83 -5.42
CA CYS A 186 5.53 0.54 -5.43
C CYS A 186 6.61 1.60 -5.14
N SER A 187 7.85 1.20 -4.87
CA SER A 187 8.91 2.11 -4.40
C SER A 187 9.16 3.30 -5.34
N HIS A 188 9.14 3.09 -6.66
CA HIS A 188 9.32 4.16 -7.65
C HIS A 188 8.19 5.18 -7.62
N LEU A 189 6.94 4.73 -7.44
CA LEU A 189 5.77 5.60 -7.39
C LEU A 189 5.82 6.51 -6.16
N LEU A 190 6.26 5.95 -5.03
CA LEU A 190 6.48 6.72 -3.80
C LEU A 190 7.60 7.77 -3.96
N VAL A 191 8.66 7.45 -4.71
CA VAL A 191 9.73 8.40 -5.02
C VAL A 191 9.21 9.56 -5.87
N PHE A 192 8.41 9.29 -6.90
CA PHE A 192 7.80 10.36 -7.71
C PHE A 192 6.90 11.25 -6.86
N TYR A 193 6.03 10.66 -6.04
CA TYR A 193 5.20 11.43 -5.13
C TYR A 193 6.03 12.38 -4.26
N ARG A 194 7.09 11.87 -3.62
CA ARG A 194 7.96 12.66 -2.76
C ARG A 194 8.70 13.78 -3.52
N GLN A 195 9.17 13.50 -4.73
CA GLN A 195 9.85 14.50 -5.55
C GLN A 195 8.91 15.63 -5.94
N ILE A 196 7.70 15.30 -6.39
CA ILE A 196 6.68 16.28 -6.76
C ILE A 196 6.24 17.11 -5.55
N LEU A 197 6.09 16.46 -4.39
CA LEU A 197 5.81 17.16 -3.13
C LEU A 197 6.94 18.15 -2.79
N GLY A 198 8.20 17.72 -2.90
CA GLY A 198 9.36 18.59 -2.68
C GLY A 198 9.39 19.78 -3.63
N ASP A 199 9.14 19.55 -4.92
CA ASP A 199 9.08 20.62 -5.91
C ASP A 199 7.95 21.63 -5.62
N ALA A 200 6.78 21.14 -5.20
CA ALA A 200 5.65 22.00 -4.83
C ALA A 200 5.98 22.88 -3.61
N LEU A 201 6.58 22.29 -2.58
CA LEU A 201 6.99 23.01 -1.36
C LEU A 201 8.11 24.03 -1.64
N LEU A 202 9.03 23.75 -2.55
CA LEU A 202 10.09 24.69 -2.92
C LEU A 202 9.54 25.87 -3.73
N LYS A 203 8.59 25.64 -4.64
CA LYS A 203 7.91 26.69 -5.39
C LYS A 203 7.12 27.63 -4.50
N ASP A 204 6.47 27.09 -3.48
CA ASP A 204 5.69 27.87 -2.52
C ASP A 204 6.56 28.81 -1.71
N ARG A 205 7.75 28.40 -1.29
CA ARG A 205 8.72 29.24 -0.58
C ARG A 205 9.23 30.44 -1.39
N THR A 206 9.26 30.32 -2.73
CA THR A 206 9.72 31.42 -3.60
C THR A 206 8.61 32.43 -3.90
N ASN A 207 7.35 32.04 -3.74
CA ASN A 207 6.17 32.90 -3.96
C ASN A 207 5.65 33.47 -2.62
N SER A 208 6.45 34.22 -1.91
CA SER A 208 6.29 34.67 -0.52
C SER A 208 5.05 35.52 -0.17
N GLN A 209 3.95 35.37 -0.88
CA GLN A 209 2.67 36.01 -0.58
C GLN A 209 1.56 34.97 -0.40
N ASN A 210 1.27 34.62 0.85
CA ASN A 210 0.02 34.00 1.30
C ASN A 210 -0.39 32.67 0.69
N THR A 211 0.43 31.63 0.79
CA THR A 211 -0.03 30.29 0.42
C THR A 211 -0.12 29.39 1.65
N GLU A 212 -1.22 29.48 2.36
CA GLU A 212 -1.61 28.48 3.35
C GLU A 212 -2.00 27.14 2.71
N LEU A 213 -2.32 27.12 1.40
CA LEU A 213 -2.83 25.95 0.70
C LEU A 213 -2.15 25.73 -0.67
N ILE A 214 -1.40 24.64 -0.78
CA ILE A 214 -0.87 24.18 -2.07
C ILE A 214 -1.95 23.39 -2.79
N SER A 215 -2.50 23.97 -3.88
CA SER A 215 -3.47 23.27 -4.71
C SER A 215 -2.75 22.40 -5.74
N HIS A 216 -2.70 21.11 -5.49
CA HIS A 216 -2.12 20.13 -6.42
C HIS A 216 -2.93 18.81 -6.39
N PRO A 217 -3.72 18.50 -7.44
CA PRO A 217 -4.67 17.38 -7.43
C PRO A 217 -4.03 16.03 -7.12
N MET A 218 -2.85 15.76 -7.69
CA MET A 218 -2.13 14.51 -7.42
C MET A 218 -1.66 14.43 -5.97
N LEU A 219 -1.09 15.50 -5.41
CA LEU A 219 -0.62 15.50 -4.02
C LEU A 219 -1.78 15.35 -3.03
N ALA A 220 -2.93 15.94 -3.31
CA ALA A 220 -4.12 15.83 -2.48
C ALA A 220 -4.73 14.43 -2.50
N SER A 221 -4.72 13.74 -3.65
CA SER A 221 -5.41 12.45 -3.82
C SER A 221 -4.50 11.23 -3.62
N PHE A 222 -3.18 11.37 -3.69
CA PHE A 222 -2.24 10.26 -3.54
C PHE A 222 -2.33 9.53 -2.18
N PRO A 223 -2.57 10.19 -1.03
CA PRO A 223 -2.80 9.49 0.23
C PRO A 223 -4.00 8.53 0.17
N GLN A 224 -5.10 8.93 -0.48
CA GLN A 224 -6.27 8.06 -0.68
C GLN A 224 -5.95 6.87 -1.59
N LEU A 225 -5.05 7.05 -2.56
CA LEU A 225 -4.58 5.98 -3.42
C LEU A 225 -3.84 4.89 -2.64
N LEU A 226 -3.04 5.26 -1.64
CA LEU A 226 -2.31 4.32 -0.79
C LEU A 226 -3.24 3.38 -0.01
N GLU A 227 -4.47 3.83 0.27
CA GLU A 227 -5.50 3.05 0.95
C GLU A 227 -6.29 2.13 0.00
N GLN A 228 -6.08 2.25 -1.32
CA GLN A 228 -6.82 1.50 -2.35
C GLN A 228 -5.86 0.67 -3.21
N PRO A 229 -5.51 -0.55 -2.80
CA PRO A 229 -4.50 -1.39 -3.47
C PRO A 229 -4.78 -1.64 -4.94
N GLU A 230 -6.05 -1.75 -5.34
CA GLU A 230 -6.45 -2.01 -6.73
C GLU A 230 -6.14 -0.80 -7.62
N VAL A 231 -6.40 0.42 -7.13
CA VAL A 231 -6.09 1.65 -7.87
C VAL A 231 -4.58 1.90 -7.89
N MET A 232 -3.86 1.53 -6.83
CA MET A 232 -2.39 1.52 -6.82
C MET A 232 -1.82 0.56 -7.87
N ASP A 233 -2.42 -0.62 -8.04
CA ASP A 233 -2.02 -1.57 -9.10
C ASP A 233 -2.35 -1.02 -10.50
N ALA A 234 -3.46 -0.28 -10.66
CA ALA A 234 -3.78 0.43 -11.90
C ALA A 234 -2.71 1.48 -12.25
N LEU A 235 -2.28 2.27 -11.26
CA LEU A 235 -1.17 3.22 -11.46
C LEU A 235 0.12 2.49 -11.83
N ARG A 236 0.44 1.41 -11.12
CA ARG A 236 1.67 0.62 -11.35
C ARG A 236 1.73 0.05 -12.75
N SER A 237 0.64 -0.53 -13.23
CA SER A 237 0.55 -1.10 -14.58
C SER A 237 0.60 -0.01 -15.66
N SER A 238 -0.13 1.09 -15.47
CA SER A 238 -0.14 2.22 -16.41
C SER A 238 1.23 2.91 -16.49
N TRP A 239 1.92 3.03 -15.34
CA TRP A 239 3.28 3.56 -15.32
C TRP A 239 4.27 2.62 -16.04
N ALA A 240 4.20 1.31 -15.79
CA ALA A 240 5.05 0.34 -16.47
C ALA A 240 4.84 0.34 -18.00
N GLU A 241 3.59 0.48 -18.45
CA GLU A 241 3.25 0.65 -19.87
C GLU A 241 3.92 1.92 -20.42
N LYS A 242 3.72 3.07 -19.76
CA LYS A 242 4.33 4.34 -20.18
C LYS A 242 5.86 4.27 -20.19
N GLU A 243 6.46 3.74 -19.12
CA GLU A 243 7.92 3.60 -19.02
C GLU A 243 8.47 2.72 -20.15
N SER A 244 7.75 1.69 -20.60
CA SER A 244 8.17 0.82 -21.69
C SER A 244 8.32 1.56 -23.02
N THR A 245 7.53 2.60 -23.25
CA THR A 245 7.57 3.42 -24.48
C THR A 245 8.71 4.44 -24.49
N LEU A 246 9.28 4.78 -23.33
CA LEU A 246 10.33 5.77 -23.22
C LEU A 246 11.70 5.26 -23.73
N LYS A 247 12.41 6.12 -24.47
CA LYS A 247 13.77 5.86 -24.91
C LYS A 247 14.75 5.87 -23.72
N ARG A 248 15.92 5.27 -23.93
CA ARG A 248 16.96 5.18 -22.88
C ARG A 248 17.45 6.55 -22.39
N SER A 249 17.50 7.55 -23.26
CA SER A 249 17.82 8.96 -22.91
C SER A 249 16.75 9.57 -22.01
N GLU A 250 15.48 9.37 -22.38
CA GLU A 250 14.32 9.88 -21.67
C GLU A 250 14.19 9.28 -20.26
N LYS A 251 14.53 7.99 -20.11
CA LYS A 251 14.57 7.31 -18.80
C LYS A 251 15.66 7.85 -17.85
N ARG A 252 16.57 8.68 -18.32
CA ARG A 252 17.59 9.35 -17.51
C ARG A 252 17.21 10.79 -17.15
N ASP A 253 16.26 11.37 -17.87
CA ASP A 253 15.75 12.70 -17.62
C ASP A 253 14.68 12.65 -16.52
N ARG A 254 15.04 13.17 -15.34
CA ARG A 254 14.17 13.15 -14.16
C ARG A 254 12.95 14.06 -14.31
N GLU A 255 13.10 15.20 -14.98
CA GLU A 255 11.99 16.13 -15.18
C GLU A 255 10.97 15.54 -16.15
N LEU A 256 11.46 14.92 -17.23
CA LEU A 256 10.60 14.22 -18.18
C LEU A 256 9.87 13.03 -17.51
N LEU A 257 10.55 12.29 -16.63
CA LEU A 257 9.91 11.19 -15.90
C LEU A 257 8.84 11.70 -14.94
N LYS A 258 9.08 12.78 -14.20
CA LYS A 258 8.08 13.39 -13.31
C LYS A 258 6.87 13.90 -14.11
N ALA A 259 7.10 14.61 -15.21
CA ALA A 259 6.04 15.09 -16.09
C ALA A 259 5.23 13.93 -16.67
N SER A 260 5.89 12.88 -17.15
CA SER A 260 5.23 11.66 -17.66
C SER A 260 4.42 10.95 -16.58
N PHE A 261 4.94 10.88 -15.35
CA PHE A 261 4.23 10.30 -14.23
C PHE A 261 2.97 11.09 -13.88
N LEU A 262 3.06 12.41 -13.84
CA LEU A 262 1.91 13.29 -13.62
C LEU A 262 0.83 13.07 -14.69
N LEU A 263 1.21 13.00 -15.97
CA LEU A 263 0.28 12.72 -17.05
C LEU A 263 -0.43 11.37 -16.86
N VAL A 264 0.32 10.31 -16.55
CA VAL A 264 -0.27 8.99 -16.27
C VAL A 264 -1.21 9.05 -15.08
N TYR A 265 -0.83 9.75 -14.02
CA TYR A 265 -1.67 9.89 -12.83
C TYR A 265 -2.99 10.60 -13.14
N HIS A 266 -2.92 11.73 -13.83
CA HIS A 266 -4.11 12.52 -14.21
C HIS A 266 -5.01 11.78 -15.19
N ASP A 267 -4.43 11.00 -16.10
CA ASP A 267 -5.16 10.32 -17.16
C ASP A 267 -5.79 8.99 -16.69
N ARG A 268 -5.13 8.26 -15.80
CA ARG A 268 -5.49 6.88 -15.45
C ARG A 268 -5.95 6.69 -14.01
N VAL A 269 -5.57 7.56 -13.08
CA VAL A 269 -5.82 7.36 -11.65
C VAL A 269 -6.83 8.35 -11.11
N LEU A 270 -6.62 9.63 -11.39
CA LEU A 270 -7.47 10.67 -10.86
C LEU A 270 -8.96 10.48 -11.25
N PRO A 271 -9.29 10.11 -12.50
CA PRO A 271 -10.68 9.79 -12.86
C PRO A 271 -11.26 8.61 -12.08
N LEU A 272 -10.45 7.59 -11.78
CA LEU A 272 -10.90 6.44 -10.97
C LEU A 272 -11.20 6.85 -9.53
N LEU A 273 -10.36 7.69 -8.92
CA LEU A 273 -10.55 8.16 -7.54
C LEU A 273 -11.78 9.05 -7.39
N HIS A 274 -12.15 9.78 -8.45
CA HIS A 274 -13.34 10.65 -8.48
C HIS A 274 -14.57 9.98 -9.12
N SER A 275 -14.46 8.73 -9.57
CA SER A 275 -15.54 8.02 -10.23
C SER A 275 -16.64 7.66 -9.24
N THR A 276 -17.87 8.09 -9.54
CA THR A 276 -19.06 7.66 -8.82
C THR A 276 -19.47 6.21 -9.14
N LEU A 277 -18.91 5.65 -10.21
CA LEU A 277 -19.17 4.26 -10.62
C LEU A 277 -18.32 3.27 -9.82
N LEU A 278 -17.17 3.71 -9.26
CA LEU A 278 -16.31 2.84 -8.48
C LEU A 278 -16.89 2.68 -7.06
N PRO A 279 -17.32 1.46 -6.66
CA PRO A 279 -17.82 1.22 -5.31
C PRO A 279 -16.80 1.65 -4.25
N PRO A 280 -17.21 2.11 -3.07
CA PRO A 280 -16.29 2.45 -2.00
C PRO A 280 -15.42 1.25 -1.63
N PHE A 281 -14.14 1.52 -1.35
CA PHE A 281 -13.23 0.47 -0.93
C PHE A 281 -13.69 -0.15 0.39
N ARG A 282 -13.77 -1.50 0.43
CA ARG A 282 -14.09 -2.28 1.62
C ARG A 282 -13.14 -3.46 1.72
N TRP A 283 -12.39 -3.48 2.79
CA TRP A 283 -11.41 -4.52 3.05
C TRP A 283 -12.07 -5.91 3.17
N ALA A 284 -11.54 -6.88 2.42
CA ALA A 284 -11.96 -8.29 2.46
C ALA A 284 -13.45 -8.54 2.15
N GLU A 285 -14.06 -7.69 1.34
CA GLU A 285 -15.39 -7.90 0.79
C GLU A 285 -15.26 -8.34 -0.67
N GLU A 286 -15.29 -9.66 -0.88
CA GLU A 286 -14.95 -10.29 -2.17
C GLU A 286 -15.80 -9.75 -3.34
N GLU A 287 -17.10 -9.59 -3.12
CA GLU A 287 -18.00 -9.07 -4.16
C GLU A 287 -17.67 -7.63 -4.55
N THR A 288 -17.44 -6.77 -3.55
CA THR A 288 -17.06 -5.37 -3.79
C THR A 288 -15.69 -5.28 -4.44
N GLU A 289 -14.72 -6.09 -3.99
CA GLU A 289 -13.39 -6.14 -4.59
C GLU A 289 -13.45 -6.59 -6.06
N ALA A 290 -14.22 -7.63 -6.36
CA ALA A 290 -14.41 -8.11 -7.74
C ALA A 290 -15.09 -7.07 -8.64
N ALA A 291 -16.12 -6.38 -8.14
CA ALA A 291 -16.78 -5.29 -8.85
C ALA A 291 -15.82 -4.13 -9.14
N ARG A 292 -15.00 -3.73 -8.15
CA ARG A 292 -13.98 -2.70 -8.31
C ARG A 292 -12.94 -3.08 -9.36
N TRP A 293 -12.41 -4.29 -9.29
CA TRP A 293 -11.45 -4.79 -10.28
C TRP A 293 -11.99 -4.76 -11.70
N LYS A 294 -13.26 -5.15 -11.89
CA LYS A 294 -13.92 -5.12 -13.20
C LYS A 294 -14.00 -3.69 -13.73
N ILE A 295 -14.50 -2.75 -12.93
CA ILE A 295 -14.63 -1.34 -13.34
C ILE A 295 -13.27 -0.72 -13.66
N ILE A 296 -12.25 -0.98 -12.85
CA ILE A 296 -10.89 -0.51 -13.09
C ILE A 296 -10.33 -1.08 -14.39
N ALA A 297 -10.50 -2.39 -14.62
CA ALA A 297 -10.03 -3.04 -15.84
C ALA A 297 -10.71 -2.51 -17.10
N ASP A 298 -12.03 -2.33 -17.06
CA ASP A 298 -12.84 -1.78 -18.17
C ASP A 298 -12.40 -0.34 -18.46
N PHE A 299 -12.21 0.49 -17.43
CA PHE A 299 -11.73 1.87 -17.57
C PHE A 299 -10.33 1.92 -18.20
N LEU A 300 -9.38 1.12 -17.70
CA LEU A 300 -8.01 1.10 -18.24
C LEU A 300 -8.00 0.66 -19.72
N LYS A 301 -8.81 -0.34 -20.07
CA LYS A 301 -8.95 -0.80 -21.45
C LYS A 301 -9.52 0.31 -22.35
N GLN A 302 -10.61 0.94 -21.93
CA GLN A 302 -11.23 2.04 -22.67
C GLN A 302 -10.27 3.22 -22.86
N THR A 303 -9.54 3.58 -21.80
CA THR A 303 -8.56 4.68 -21.88
C THR A 303 -7.38 4.33 -22.78
N GLN A 304 -6.99 3.07 -22.86
CA GLN A 304 -5.94 2.60 -23.77
C GLN A 304 -6.41 2.65 -25.23
N GLU A 305 -7.63 2.21 -25.51
CA GLU A 305 -8.24 2.25 -26.85
C GLU A 305 -8.39 3.70 -27.35
N ASN A 306 -8.73 4.64 -26.47
CA ASN A 306 -8.89 6.05 -26.78
C ASN A 306 -7.60 6.88 -26.70
N GLN A 307 -6.43 6.25 -26.57
CA GLN A 307 -5.12 6.93 -26.45
C GLN A 307 -5.04 7.93 -25.28
N GLY A 308 -5.91 7.79 -24.29
CA GLY A 308 -5.99 8.64 -23.09
C GLY A 308 -7.27 9.49 -23.03
N ALA A 309 -7.74 9.76 -21.81
CA ALA A 309 -8.96 10.53 -21.60
C ALA A 309 -8.86 11.95 -22.17
N LEU A 310 -7.68 12.59 -22.02
CA LEU A 310 -7.42 13.92 -22.57
C LEU A 310 -7.48 13.94 -24.11
N GLN A 311 -6.90 12.92 -24.74
CA GLN A 311 -6.93 12.78 -26.20
C GLN A 311 -8.36 12.59 -26.71
N ALA A 312 -9.16 11.78 -26.00
CA ALA A 312 -10.57 11.58 -26.30
C ALA A 312 -11.39 12.87 -26.18
N LEU A 313 -11.14 13.65 -25.11
CA LEU A 313 -11.80 14.94 -24.90
C LEU A 313 -11.41 16.00 -25.96
N LEU A 314 -10.19 15.93 -26.49
CA LEU A 314 -9.69 16.86 -27.51
C LEU A 314 -9.89 16.33 -28.93
N SER A 315 -10.43 15.13 -29.11
CA SER A 315 -10.66 14.52 -30.41
C SER A 315 -11.73 15.29 -31.18
N LYS A 316 -11.46 15.60 -32.44
CA LYS A 316 -12.44 16.21 -33.34
C LYS A 316 -13.58 15.26 -33.72
N ASP A 317 -13.38 13.95 -33.54
CA ASP A 317 -14.33 12.90 -33.87
C ASP A 317 -15.28 12.57 -32.70
N GLY A 318 -15.00 13.17 -31.51
CA GLY A 318 -15.88 13.06 -30.34
C GLY A 318 -17.15 13.90 -30.53
N VAL A 319 -18.30 13.30 -30.28
CA VAL A 319 -19.56 14.04 -30.19
C VAL A 319 -19.54 14.84 -28.89
N HIS A 320 -19.21 16.12 -28.98
CA HIS A 320 -19.31 17.05 -27.87
C HIS A 320 -20.63 17.79 -27.97
N GLU A 321 -21.43 17.75 -26.92
CA GLU A 321 -22.61 18.61 -26.85
C GLU A 321 -22.16 20.06 -26.85
N PRO A 322 -22.69 20.91 -27.77
CA PRO A 322 -22.40 22.32 -27.76
C PRO A 322 -22.90 22.93 -26.45
N PHE A 323 -22.06 23.68 -25.78
CA PHE A 323 -22.48 24.37 -24.59
C PHE A 323 -23.03 25.77 -24.94
N ASP A 324 -24.14 26.16 -24.29
CA ASP A 324 -24.75 27.46 -24.49
C ASP A 324 -24.22 28.45 -23.43
N LEU A 325 -23.62 29.54 -23.91
CA LEU A 325 -23.12 30.61 -23.05
C LEU A 325 -24.23 31.30 -22.24
N SER A 326 -25.48 31.26 -22.71
CA SER A 326 -26.61 31.86 -22.02
C SER A 326 -27.09 31.06 -20.80
N GLU A 327 -26.75 29.77 -20.74
CA GLU A 327 -27.09 28.88 -19.62
C GLU A 327 -26.05 28.95 -18.49
N GLN A 328 -24.96 29.69 -18.67
CA GLN A 328 -23.93 29.80 -17.64
C GLN A 328 -24.40 30.64 -16.45
N ALA A 329 -24.34 30.06 -15.25
CA ALA A 329 -24.71 30.75 -14.02
C ALA A 329 -23.80 31.96 -13.67
N TYR A 330 -22.61 32.06 -14.29
CA TYR A 330 -21.65 33.11 -14.06
C TYR A 330 -21.27 33.82 -15.35
N ASP A 331 -21.36 35.15 -15.39
CA ASP A 331 -20.91 35.97 -16.52
C ASP A 331 -19.39 36.17 -16.44
N PHE A 332 -18.62 35.26 -17.04
CA PHE A 332 -17.17 35.40 -17.16
C PHE A 332 -16.72 36.40 -18.24
N LEU A 333 -17.63 36.87 -19.10
CA LEU A 333 -17.30 37.78 -20.18
C LEU A 333 -17.53 39.27 -19.81
N GLY A 334 -18.19 39.50 -18.66
CA GLY A 334 -18.45 40.84 -18.14
C GLY A 334 -19.47 41.63 -18.96
N ALA A 335 -19.88 42.78 -18.44
CA ALA A 335 -20.94 43.64 -19.00
C ALA A 335 -20.63 44.24 -20.39
N GLY A 336 -19.43 44.06 -20.93
CA GLY A 336 -18.99 44.63 -22.22
C GLY A 336 -19.55 43.97 -23.47
N ARG A 337 -20.26 42.84 -23.37
CA ARG A 337 -20.80 42.07 -24.51
C ARG A 337 -22.32 42.04 -24.60
N ARG A 338 -23.03 42.88 -23.91
CA ARG A 338 -24.45 43.06 -24.24
C ARG A 338 -24.50 43.82 -25.54
N SER A 339 -24.67 43.10 -26.66
CA SER A 339 -25.00 43.71 -27.94
C SER A 339 -26.25 44.54 -27.75
N PRO A 340 -26.28 45.80 -28.25
CA PRO A 340 -27.54 46.52 -28.26
C PRO A 340 -28.54 45.76 -29.13
N SER A 341 -29.68 45.46 -28.55
CA SER A 341 -30.88 44.93 -29.22
C SER A 341 -31.34 45.86 -30.34
#